data_5033fe981f71c8c2ad65c72918f8716c
#
_entry.id   5033fe981f71c8c2ad65c72918f8716c
#
_cell.length_a   1.000
_cell.length_b   1.000
_cell.length_c   1.000
_cell.angle_alpha   90.00
_cell.angle_beta   90.00
_cell.angle_gamma   90.00
#
_symmetry.space_group_name_H-M   'P 1'
#
loop_
_entity.id
_entity.type
_entity.pdbx_description
1 polymer ?
#
loop_
_entity_poly.entity_id
_entity_poly.type
_entity_poly.pdbx_seq_one_letter_code
_entity_poly.pdbx_strand_id
1 'polypeptide(L)'
;IERADFVIYCNCPCEVAEEDCSNPEIADTITSGFANVLEYAKESNAESVLLVSSYMVYGEVFSGKNNICENDLGYLDPTDADSAYAQSMRSAETLAVCYAEKFGMNVKIARPCPTLGGVGMSDERKWAKLIVSAAKNQSIMLTDNGGEKFSFCYVTDTVSALIDILLSGKSGEAYNISNDNANVTMREFAQLVKSANPEKNLSVVFVHRKDEEEPEFSPSSPTPYVLCNDKIKSLGFSPKTTLKDGIKRSIRATELRAELRRIK
;
A
#
# COMPACT_ATOMS: atom_id res chain seq x y z
N ILE A 1 -30.63 6.46 -9.47
CA ILE A 1 -29.19 6.15 -9.25
C ILE A 1 -28.68 5.62 -10.59
N GLU A 2 -27.60 6.20 -11.13
CA GLU A 2 -26.93 5.64 -12.31
C GLU A 2 -26.40 4.25 -11.99
N ARG A 3 -26.59 3.30 -12.90
CA ARG A 3 -26.18 1.92 -12.72
C ARG A 3 -24.68 1.76 -13.02
N ALA A 4 -23.95 1.00 -12.20
CA ALA A 4 -22.59 0.60 -12.45
C ALA A 4 -22.47 -0.92 -12.54
N ASP A 5 -21.84 -1.41 -13.59
CA ASP A 5 -21.57 -2.85 -13.77
C ASP A 5 -20.33 -3.29 -12.96
N PHE A 6 -19.32 -2.41 -12.86
CA PHE A 6 -18.09 -2.65 -12.12
C PHE A 6 -17.83 -1.54 -11.11
N VAL A 7 -17.49 -1.91 -9.88
CA VAL A 7 -17.23 -0.96 -8.79
C VAL A 7 -15.86 -1.25 -8.17
N ILE A 8 -15.02 -0.23 -8.10
CA ILE A 8 -13.74 -0.29 -7.37
C ILE A 8 -13.80 0.69 -6.21
N TYR A 9 -13.72 0.18 -4.99
CA TYR A 9 -13.61 1.00 -3.79
C TYR A 9 -12.13 1.13 -3.39
N CYS A 10 -11.56 2.30 -3.60
CA CYS A 10 -10.19 2.64 -3.24
C CYS A 10 -10.13 3.91 -2.38
N ASN A 11 -11.25 4.24 -1.72
CA ASN A 11 -11.32 5.41 -0.88
C ASN A 11 -10.65 5.13 0.46
N CYS A 12 -9.49 5.71 0.62
CA CYS A 12 -8.87 5.91 1.90
C CYS A 12 -8.55 7.40 2.00
N PRO A 13 -8.88 8.11 3.09
CA PRO A 13 -8.49 9.51 3.26
C PRO A 13 -6.98 9.60 3.47
N CYS A 14 -6.26 9.14 2.48
CA CYS A 14 -4.82 8.97 2.54
C CYS A 14 -4.08 10.12 1.90
N GLU A 15 -3.95 11.16 2.60
CA GLU A 15 -2.63 11.66 2.91
C GLU A 15 -2.26 11.15 4.31
N VAL A 16 -2.58 9.86 4.62
CA VAL A 16 -2.26 9.23 5.89
C VAL A 16 -0.76 9.06 5.95
N ALA A 17 -0.11 10.05 6.51
CA ALA A 17 1.16 9.86 7.16
C ALA A 17 1.01 8.71 8.18
N GLU A 18 2.06 7.90 8.35
CA GLU A 18 2.10 6.91 9.43
C GLU A 18 1.74 7.53 10.80
N GLU A 19 1.85 8.86 10.92
CA GLU A 19 1.54 9.67 12.10
C GLU A 19 0.03 9.94 12.33
N ASP A 20 -0.85 9.67 11.36
CA ASP A 20 -2.29 9.96 11.47
C ASP A 20 -3.20 8.73 11.32
N CYS A 21 -2.65 7.53 11.46
CA CYS A 21 -3.42 6.29 11.41
C CYS A 21 -4.49 6.19 12.52
N SER A 22 -4.39 7.04 13.55
CA SER A 22 -5.29 7.09 14.70
C SER A 22 -6.54 7.97 14.50
N ASN A 23 -6.67 8.67 13.35
CA ASN A 23 -7.82 9.55 13.09
C ASN A 23 -9.12 8.73 12.95
N PRO A 24 -10.16 8.97 13.80
CA PRO A 24 -11.42 8.24 13.75
C PRO A 24 -12.15 8.37 12.40
N GLU A 25 -11.97 9.47 11.66
CA GLU A 25 -12.57 9.67 10.34
C GLU A 25 -12.09 8.64 9.31
N ILE A 26 -10.87 8.10 9.50
CA ILE A 26 -10.33 7.03 8.65
C ILE A 26 -11.17 5.77 8.81
N ALA A 27 -11.43 5.38 10.07
CA ALA A 27 -12.20 4.20 10.38
C ALA A 27 -13.62 4.28 9.81
N ASP A 28 -14.29 5.42 9.98
CA ASP A 28 -15.64 5.65 9.45
C ASP A 28 -15.64 5.65 7.91
N THR A 29 -14.72 6.37 7.29
CA THR A 29 -14.60 6.40 5.82
C THR A 29 -14.39 5.01 5.24
N ILE A 30 -13.54 4.18 5.85
CA ILE A 30 -13.25 2.84 5.34
C ILE A 30 -14.44 1.92 5.56
N THR A 31 -15.00 1.86 6.78
CA THR A 31 -16.05 0.87 7.12
C THR A 31 -17.43 1.29 6.64
N SER A 32 -17.91 2.45 7.07
CA SER A 32 -19.24 2.96 6.68
C SER A 32 -19.28 3.34 5.20
N GLY A 33 -18.20 3.93 4.68
CA GLY A 33 -18.09 4.26 3.26
C GLY A 33 -18.17 3.02 2.38
N PHE A 34 -17.45 1.95 2.71
CA PHE A 34 -17.51 0.71 1.95
C PHE A 34 -18.87 0.00 2.08
N ALA A 35 -19.48 0.00 3.28
CA ALA A 35 -20.83 -0.55 3.46
C ALA A 35 -21.86 0.14 2.53
N ASN A 36 -21.81 1.48 2.43
CA ASN A 36 -22.67 2.24 1.52
C ASN A 36 -22.43 1.87 0.04
N VAL A 37 -21.17 1.66 -0.34
CA VAL A 37 -20.83 1.23 -1.71
C VAL A 37 -21.31 -0.19 -2.00
N LEU A 38 -21.26 -1.09 -1.03
CA LEU A 38 -21.81 -2.44 -1.17
C LEU A 38 -23.33 -2.43 -1.35
N GLU A 39 -24.07 -1.60 -0.59
CA GLU A 39 -25.52 -1.44 -0.79
C GLU A 39 -25.82 -0.85 -2.17
N TYR A 40 -25.11 0.19 -2.61
CA TYR A 40 -25.23 0.73 -3.96
C TYR A 40 -24.97 -0.31 -5.04
N ALA A 41 -23.88 -1.08 -4.90
CA ALA A 41 -23.52 -2.12 -5.87
C ALA A 41 -24.58 -3.24 -5.94
N LYS A 42 -25.17 -3.59 -4.79
CA LYS A 42 -26.27 -4.54 -4.69
C LYS A 42 -27.53 -4.04 -5.41
N GLU A 43 -27.94 -2.78 -5.16
CA GLU A 43 -29.10 -2.16 -5.82
C GLU A 43 -28.89 -1.98 -7.32
N SER A 44 -27.64 -1.70 -7.74
CA SER A 44 -27.26 -1.60 -9.15
C SER A 44 -27.14 -2.95 -9.86
N ASN A 45 -27.17 -4.08 -9.13
CA ASN A 45 -26.81 -5.41 -9.63
C ASN A 45 -25.44 -5.41 -10.32
N ALA A 46 -24.44 -4.83 -9.67
CA ALA A 46 -23.08 -4.77 -10.20
C ALA A 46 -22.53 -6.18 -10.44
N GLU A 47 -21.88 -6.38 -11.59
CA GLU A 47 -21.29 -7.66 -11.98
C GLU A 47 -20.09 -8.03 -11.12
N SER A 48 -19.36 -7.00 -10.65
CA SER A 48 -18.18 -7.20 -9.81
C SER A 48 -17.86 -5.96 -8.97
N VAL A 49 -17.45 -6.21 -7.72
CA VAL A 49 -16.97 -5.20 -6.78
C VAL A 49 -15.55 -5.56 -6.33
N LEU A 50 -14.66 -4.59 -6.28
CA LEU A 50 -13.31 -4.74 -5.77
C LEU A 50 -13.07 -3.78 -4.60
N LEU A 51 -12.73 -4.33 -3.44
CA LEU A 51 -12.14 -3.58 -2.33
C LEU A 51 -10.64 -3.48 -2.51
N VAL A 52 -10.09 -2.27 -2.59
CA VAL A 52 -8.66 -2.04 -2.46
C VAL A 52 -8.34 -1.87 -0.98
N SER A 53 -7.89 -2.97 -0.38
CA SER A 53 -7.42 -3.07 1.00
C SER A 53 -5.93 -2.68 1.09
N SER A 54 -5.18 -3.22 2.04
CA SER A 54 -3.78 -2.89 2.28
C SER A 54 -3.01 -4.11 2.81
N TYR A 55 -1.70 -4.15 2.56
CA TYR A 55 -0.78 -5.08 3.23
C TYR A 55 -0.76 -4.90 4.76
N MET A 56 -1.16 -3.74 5.28
CA MET A 56 -1.19 -3.46 6.71
C MET A 56 -2.18 -4.36 7.48
N VAL A 57 -3.14 -4.99 6.80
CA VAL A 57 -4.05 -5.97 7.42
C VAL A 57 -3.33 -7.18 8.00
N TYR A 58 -2.08 -7.44 7.60
CA TYR A 58 -1.32 -8.56 8.15
C TYR A 58 -0.92 -8.36 9.60
N GLY A 59 -0.69 -7.12 10.04
CA GLY A 59 -0.23 -6.86 11.41
C GLY A 59 1.10 -7.55 11.70
N GLU A 60 1.32 -7.95 12.95
CA GLU A 60 2.51 -8.66 13.38
C GLU A 60 2.40 -10.16 13.13
N VAL A 61 3.22 -10.68 12.21
CA VAL A 61 3.29 -12.12 11.96
C VAL A 61 4.46 -12.74 12.73
N PHE A 62 4.17 -13.38 13.85
CA PHE A 62 5.16 -13.96 14.77
C PHE A 62 5.89 -15.21 14.26
N SER A 63 5.59 -15.70 13.08
CA SER A 63 6.09 -16.99 12.59
C SER A 63 7.53 -16.97 12.02
N GLY A 64 8.22 -15.83 12.06
CA GLY A 64 9.54 -15.68 11.43
C GLY A 64 9.52 -15.87 9.91
N LYS A 65 8.34 -15.85 9.30
CA LYS A 65 8.18 -15.93 7.84
C LYS A 65 8.59 -14.62 7.20
N ASN A 66 9.42 -14.70 6.19
CA ASN A 66 9.80 -13.56 5.35
C ASN A 66 8.81 -13.31 4.19
N ASN A 67 7.99 -14.32 3.85
CA ASN A 67 6.97 -14.23 2.79
C ASN A 67 5.60 -14.41 3.41
N ILE A 68 4.74 -13.41 3.24
CA ILE A 68 3.38 -13.36 3.79
C ILE A 68 2.39 -13.66 2.67
N CYS A 69 1.70 -14.78 2.79
CA CYS A 69 0.60 -15.15 1.91
C CYS A 69 -0.75 -14.70 2.48
N GLU A 70 -1.81 -14.79 1.70
CA GLU A 70 -3.12 -14.20 2.04
C GLU A 70 -3.75 -14.74 3.33
N ASN A 71 -3.36 -15.93 3.76
CA ASN A 71 -3.85 -16.57 4.99
C ASN A 71 -2.96 -16.33 6.23
N ASP A 72 -1.84 -15.61 6.09
CA ASP A 72 -0.88 -15.41 7.16
C ASP A 72 -1.19 -14.16 8.00
N LEU A 73 -2.44 -14.00 8.46
CA LEU A 73 -2.85 -12.90 9.31
C LEU A 73 -2.21 -13.01 10.71
N GLY A 74 -1.58 -11.93 11.14
CA GLY A 74 -0.95 -11.80 12.44
C GLY A 74 -1.76 -10.94 13.41
N TYR A 75 -1.12 -10.55 14.50
CA TYR A 75 -1.74 -9.76 15.56
C TYR A 75 -1.85 -8.28 15.19
N LEU A 76 -2.96 -7.68 15.57
CA LEU A 76 -3.19 -6.24 15.63
C LEU A 76 -3.88 -5.96 16.96
N ASP A 77 -3.36 -5.02 17.76
CA ASP A 77 -3.97 -4.63 19.02
C ASP A 77 -5.20 -3.74 18.74
N PRO A 78 -6.42 -4.18 19.08
CA PRO A 78 -7.62 -3.37 18.88
C PRO A 78 -7.74 -2.18 19.85
N THR A 79 -6.88 -2.11 20.86
CA THR A 79 -6.84 -1.01 21.84
C THR A 79 -5.75 0.02 21.53
N ASP A 80 -4.92 -0.24 20.52
CA ASP A 80 -3.93 0.69 20.01
C ASP A 80 -4.57 1.56 18.90
N ALA A 81 -4.60 2.87 19.12
CA ALA A 81 -5.16 3.82 18.16
C ALA A 81 -4.45 3.78 16.80
N ASP A 82 -3.14 3.51 16.76
CA ASP A 82 -2.38 3.41 15.52
C ASP A 82 -2.76 2.19 14.68
N SER A 83 -3.45 1.20 15.27
CA SER A 83 -4.01 0.06 14.54
C SER A 83 -5.32 0.38 13.79
N ALA A 84 -5.93 1.57 14.00
CA ALA A 84 -7.26 1.91 13.50
C ALA A 84 -7.40 1.71 11.98
N TYR A 85 -6.41 2.14 11.19
CA TYR A 85 -6.42 1.94 9.74
C TYR A 85 -6.46 0.45 9.36
N ALA A 86 -5.53 -0.35 9.91
CA ALA A 86 -5.41 -1.77 9.60
C ALA A 86 -6.64 -2.57 10.07
N GLN A 87 -7.17 -2.25 11.26
CA GLN A 87 -8.40 -2.86 11.79
C GLN A 87 -9.62 -2.50 10.94
N SER A 88 -9.73 -1.25 10.50
CA SER A 88 -10.82 -0.81 9.62
C SER A 88 -10.78 -1.52 8.27
N MET A 89 -9.58 -1.73 7.70
CA MET A 89 -9.41 -2.52 6.48
C MET A 89 -9.82 -3.99 6.70
N ARG A 90 -9.45 -4.62 7.84
CA ARG A 90 -9.95 -5.97 8.18
C ARG A 90 -11.47 -6.03 8.27
N SER A 91 -12.09 -5.01 8.89
CA SER A 91 -13.54 -4.91 8.98
C SER A 91 -14.19 -4.79 7.61
N ALA A 92 -13.62 -3.97 6.71
CA ALA A 92 -14.09 -3.85 5.33
C ALA A 92 -13.94 -5.18 4.55
N GLU A 93 -12.83 -5.90 4.72
CA GLU A 93 -12.66 -7.23 4.13
C GLU A 93 -13.71 -8.23 4.63
N THR A 94 -14.02 -8.18 5.94
CA THR A 94 -15.09 -9.02 6.52
C THR A 94 -16.44 -8.66 5.91
N LEU A 95 -16.77 -7.37 5.73
CA LEU A 95 -17.99 -6.94 5.04
C LEU A 95 -18.05 -7.47 3.61
N ALA A 96 -16.93 -7.42 2.85
CA ALA A 96 -16.84 -7.96 1.51
C ALA A 96 -17.25 -9.43 1.46
N VAL A 97 -16.72 -10.26 2.37
CA VAL A 97 -17.04 -11.68 2.47
C VAL A 97 -18.51 -11.88 2.87
N CYS A 98 -19.03 -11.12 3.85
CA CYS A 98 -20.42 -11.21 4.28
C CYS A 98 -21.40 -10.92 3.12
N TYR A 99 -21.12 -9.90 2.30
CA TYR A 99 -21.98 -9.58 1.15
C TYR A 99 -21.87 -10.62 0.03
N ALA A 100 -20.67 -11.16 -0.19
CA ALA A 100 -20.48 -12.26 -1.13
C ALA A 100 -21.30 -13.50 -0.73
N GLU A 101 -21.23 -13.91 0.53
CA GLU A 101 -21.92 -15.12 1.02
C GLU A 101 -23.42 -14.91 1.14
N LYS A 102 -23.86 -13.81 1.76
CA LYS A 102 -25.27 -13.58 2.08
C LYS A 102 -26.11 -13.20 0.87
N PHE A 103 -25.56 -12.41 -0.04
CA PHE A 103 -26.31 -11.84 -1.18
C PHE A 103 -25.84 -12.38 -2.54
N GLY A 104 -24.85 -13.28 -2.56
CA GLY A 104 -24.31 -13.84 -3.80
C GLY A 104 -23.58 -12.82 -4.66
N MET A 105 -23.14 -11.68 -4.06
CA MET A 105 -22.43 -10.64 -4.78
C MET A 105 -21.02 -11.09 -5.12
N ASN A 106 -20.51 -10.65 -6.27
CA ASN A 106 -19.17 -10.96 -6.72
C ASN A 106 -18.18 -9.91 -6.19
N VAL A 107 -17.78 -10.01 -4.91
CA VAL A 107 -16.91 -9.08 -4.23
C VAL A 107 -15.52 -9.68 -4.04
N LYS A 108 -14.47 -8.98 -4.43
CA LYS A 108 -13.07 -9.38 -4.29
C LYS A 108 -12.28 -8.36 -3.47
N ILE A 109 -11.13 -8.80 -2.98
CA ILE A 109 -10.27 -8.01 -2.11
C ILE A 109 -8.86 -7.98 -2.71
N ALA A 110 -8.28 -6.79 -2.86
CA ALA A 110 -6.89 -6.60 -3.23
C ALA A 110 -6.09 -6.09 -2.04
N ARG A 111 -4.91 -6.67 -1.78
CA ARG A 111 -3.97 -6.23 -0.73
C ARG A 111 -2.66 -5.77 -1.38
N PRO A 112 -2.59 -4.53 -1.87
CA PRO A 112 -1.37 -4.01 -2.47
C PRO A 112 -0.29 -3.79 -1.41
N CYS A 113 0.97 -4.09 -1.79
CA CYS A 113 2.16 -3.61 -1.09
C CYS A 113 2.32 -2.09 -1.32
N PRO A 114 3.30 -1.41 -0.66
CA PRO A 114 3.67 -0.05 -0.98
C PRO A 114 3.77 0.19 -2.49
N THR A 115 2.89 1.06 -3.01
CA THR A 115 2.76 1.33 -4.45
C THR A 115 3.54 2.56 -4.83
N LEU A 116 4.55 2.37 -5.69
CA LEU A 116 5.38 3.46 -6.22
C LEU A 116 4.62 4.25 -7.28
N GLY A 117 4.73 5.57 -7.21
CA GLY A 117 4.12 6.53 -8.13
C GLY A 117 4.49 7.94 -7.75
N GLY A 118 3.84 8.94 -8.35
CA GLY A 118 4.02 10.33 -7.94
C GLY A 118 3.42 10.58 -6.56
N VAL A 119 4.25 10.98 -5.61
CA VAL A 119 3.84 11.26 -4.22
C VAL A 119 3.63 12.76 -3.98
N GLY A 120 2.93 13.11 -2.89
CA GLY A 120 2.81 14.49 -2.41
C GLY A 120 4.14 14.98 -1.83
N MET A 121 4.41 16.30 -1.90
CA MET A 121 5.63 16.88 -1.32
C MET A 121 5.65 16.87 0.22
N SER A 122 4.49 16.61 0.84
CA SER A 122 4.29 16.44 2.28
C SER A 122 4.03 14.99 2.69
N ASP A 123 4.31 14.03 1.82
CA ASP A 123 4.11 12.62 2.12
C ASP A 123 5.13 12.14 3.15
N GLU A 124 4.65 11.73 4.32
CA GLU A 124 5.47 11.39 5.48
C GLU A 124 5.88 9.91 5.54
N ARG A 125 5.30 9.07 4.66
CA ARG A 125 5.68 7.65 4.59
C ARG A 125 7.18 7.50 4.33
N LYS A 126 7.82 6.63 5.10
CA LYS A 126 9.29 6.43 5.12
C LYS A 126 9.91 6.33 3.71
N TRP A 127 9.36 5.48 2.85
CA TRP A 127 9.85 5.33 1.47
C TRP A 127 9.52 6.55 0.58
N ALA A 128 8.38 7.21 0.83
CA ALA A 128 7.96 8.38 0.05
C ALA A 128 8.85 9.59 0.34
N LYS A 129 9.28 9.78 1.61
CA LYS A 129 10.27 10.81 2.00
C LYS A 129 11.55 10.72 1.16
N LEU A 130 12.01 9.50 0.84
CA LEU A 130 13.21 9.31 0.01
C LEU A 130 12.97 9.78 -1.44
N ILE A 131 11.79 9.50 -2.01
CA ILE A 131 11.37 9.98 -3.33
C ILE A 131 11.26 11.52 -3.32
N VAL A 132 10.63 12.09 -2.28
CA VAL A 132 10.49 13.55 -2.11
C VAL A 132 11.85 14.23 -1.99
N SER A 133 12.78 13.67 -1.20
CA SER A 133 14.14 14.20 -1.06
C SER A 133 14.84 14.24 -2.42
N ALA A 134 14.75 13.17 -3.21
CA ALA A 134 15.30 13.13 -4.54
C ALA A 134 14.62 14.13 -5.50
N ALA A 135 13.31 14.30 -5.42
CA ALA A 135 12.57 15.30 -6.21
C ALA A 135 12.97 16.73 -5.85
N LYS A 136 13.26 17.00 -4.56
CA LYS A 136 13.76 18.29 -4.08
C LYS A 136 15.26 18.51 -4.32
N ASN A 137 15.97 17.54 -4.90
CA ASN A 137 17.42 17.54 -5.05
C ASN A 137 18.16 17.68 -3.70
N GLN A 138 17.64 17.02 -2.67
CA GLN A 138 18.18 17.01 -1.30
C GLN A 138 18.81 15.65 -0.98
N SER A 139 19.73 15.62 -0.01
CA SER A 139 20.30 14.37 0.49
C SER A 139 19.21 13.45 1.04
N ILE A 140 19.36 12.17 0.78
CA ILE A 140 18.45 11.10 1.22
C ILE A 140 18.86 10.74 2.66
N MET A 141 17.95 10.98 3.62
CA MET A 141 18.22 10.72 5.03
C MET A 141 17.50 9.44 5.47
N LEU A 142 18.24 8.55 6.13
CA LEU A 142 17.71 7.39 6.84
C LEU A 142 17.96 7.60 8.34
N THR A 143 16.90 7.48 9.14
CA THR A 143 16.93 7.73 10.60
C THR A 143 17.23 6.47 11.40
N ASP A 144 17.36 5.33 10.74
CA ASP A 144 17.70 4.03 11.31
C ASP A 144 18.73 3.28 10.45
N ASN A 145 18.96 2.00 10.75
CA ASN A 145 19.91 1.16 10.00
C ASN A 145 19.40 0.80 8.58
N GLY A 146 18.12 1.05 8.26
CA GLY A 146 17.50 0.73 6.98
C GLY A 146 17.42 -0.76 6.67
N GLY A 147 17.46 -1.62 7.68
CA GLY A 147 17.45 -3.08 7.52
C GLY A 147 16.08 -3.67 7.22
N GLU A 148 15.01 -2.93 7.47
CA GLU A 148 13.63 -3.37 7.19
C GLU A 148 13.42 -3.64 5.71
N LYS A 149 12.82 -4.79 5.39
CA LYS A 149 12.60 -5.24 4.01
C LYS A 149 11.14 -5.07 3.59
N PHE A 150 10.93 -4.47 2.44
CA PHE A 150 9.61 -4.20 1.87
C PHE A 150 9.48 -4.80 0.47
N SER A 151 8.26 -5.20 0.13
CA SER A 151 7.84 -5.37 -1.26
C SER A 151 7.38 -4.03 -1.82
N PHE A 152 7.65 -3.81 -3.09
CA PHE A 152 7.12 -2.66 -3.84
C PHE A 152 6.43 -3.11 -5.13
N CYS A 153 5.50 -2.31 -5.61
CA CYS A 153 4.94 -2.45 -6.94
C CYS A 153 4.79 -1.06 -7.58
N TYR A 154 5.02 -0.93 -8.87
CA TYR A 154 4.80 0.35 -9.53
C TYR A 154 3.32 0.53 -9.88
N VAL A 155 2.81 1.76 -9.80
CA VAL A 155 1.38 2.06 -9.91
C VAL A 155 0.69 1.48 -11.14
N THR A 156 1.35 1.47 -12.31
CA THR A 156 0.76 0.89 -13.53
C THR A 156 0.58 -0.63 -13.42
N ASP A 157 1.53 -1.31 -12.79
CA ASP A 157 1.44 -2.75 -12.55
C ASP A 157 0.39 -3.04 -11.47
N THR A 158 0.33 -2.22 -10.40
CA THR A 158 -0.72 -2.32 -9.39
C THR A 158 -2.12 -2.15 -10.02
N VAL A 159 -2.31 -1.15 -10.88
CA VAL A 159 -3.61 -0.94 -11.56
C VAL A 159 -3.96 -2.12 -12.47
N SER A 160 -2.98 -2.67 -13.22
CA SER A 160 -3.21 -3.88 -14.02
C SER A 160 -3.68 -5.04 -13.14
N ALA A 161 -3.00 -5.26 -12.00
CA ALA A 161 -3.39 -6.28 -11.02
C ALA A 161 -4.81 -6.08 -10.46
N LEU A 162 -5.18 -4.82 -10.14
CA LEU A 162 -6.54 -4.51 -9.67
C LEU A 162 -7.60 -4.89 -10.72
N ILE A 163 -7.34 -4.61 -12.00
CA ILE A 163 -8.24 -4.99 -13.10
C ILE A 163 -8.30 -6.51 -13.28
N ASP A 164 -7.16 -7.21 -13.21
CA ASP A 164 -7.14 -8.68 -13.29
C ASP A 164 -7.96 -9.32 -12.15
N ILE A 165 -7.84 -8.80 -10.91
CA ILE A 165 -8.63 -9.26 -9.77
C ILE A 165 -10.13 -8.94 -9.98
N LEU A 166 -10.47 -7.71 -10.39
CA LEU A 166 -11.85 -7.29 -10.62
C LEU A 166 -12.57 -8.20 -11.62
N LEU A 167 -11.87 -8.56 -12.71
CA LEU A 167 -12.46 -9.33 -13.81
C LEU A 167 -12.40 -10.84 -13.56
N SER A 168 -11.29 -11.36 -13.01
CA SER A 168 -11.00 -12.79 -12.97
C SER A 168 -10.82 -13.36 -11.56
N GLY A 169 -10.77 -12.51 -10.54
CA GLY A 169 -10.66 -12.96 -9.15
C GLY A 169 -11.90 -13.73 -8.68
N LYS A 170 -11.71 -14.62 -7.74
CA LYS A 170 -12.80 -15.39 -7.13
C LYS A 170 -13.47 -14.57 -6.03
N SER A 171 -14.80 -14.59 -6.01
CA SER A 171 -15.61 -13.88 -5.00
C SER A 171 -15.26 -14.32 -3.58
N GLY A 172 -15.20 -13.37 -2.66
CA GLY A 172 -14.88 -13.59 -1.26
C GLY A 172 -13.39 -13.80 -0.98
N GLU A 173 -12.51 -13.75 -2.01
CA GLU A 173 -11.09 -14.01 -1.82
C GLU A 173 -10.24 -12.74 -1.89
N ALA A 174 -9.17 -12.72 -1.06
CA ALA A 174 -8.14 -11.68 -1.07
C ALA A 174 -6.96 -12.09 -1.95
N TYR A 175 -6.29 -11.09 -2.55
CA TYR A 175 -5.13 -11.25 -3.43
C TYR A 175 -4.06 -10.23 -3.07
N ASN A 176 -2.85 -10.71 -2.79
CA ASN A 176 -1.68 -9.87 -2.63
C ASN A 176 -1.23 -9.30 -3.97
N ILE A 177 -0.88 -8.01 -3.99
CA ILE A 177 -0.26 -7.36 -5.15
C ILE A 177 1.14 -6.95 -4.77
N SER A 178 2.15 -7.58 -5.37
CA SER A 178 3.56 -7.24 -5.20
C SER A 178 4.37 -7.60 -6.45
N ASN A 179 5.62 -7.12 -6.50
CA ASN A 179 6.57 -7.50 -7.53
C ASN A 179 7.74 -8.25 -6.90
N ASP A 180 7.93 -9.52 -7.23
CA ASP A 180 8.99 -10.37 -6.65
C ASP A 180 10.39 -9.79 -6.83
N ASN A 181 10.62 -9.04 -7.92
CA ASN A 181 11.89 -8.40 -8.22
C ASN A 181 12.06 -7.02 -7.55
N ALA A 182 11.13 -6.64 -6.66
CA ALA A 182 11.11 -5.36 -5.97
C ALA A 182 11.07 -5.52 -4.44
N ASN A 183 11.68 -6.58 -3.92
CA ASN A 183 11.78 -6.88 -2.50
C ASN A 183 13.14 -6.40 -1.98
N VAL A 184 13.19 -5.24 -1.36
CA VAL A 184 14.43 -4.59 -0.94
C VAL A 184 14.34 -4.04 0.48
N THR A 185 15.49 -3.91 1.14
CA THR A 185 15.62 -3.15 2.38
C THR A 185 15.49 -1.65 2.10
N MET A 186 15.14 -0.85 3.12
CA MET A 186 15.10 0.61 2.99
C MET A 186 16.48 1.18 2.64
N ARG A 187 17.55 0.55 3.09
CA ARG A 187 18.92 0.90 2.70
C ARG A 187 19.16 0.69 1.21
N GLU A 188 18.77 -0.48 0.68
CA GLU A 188 18.87 -0.78 -0.76
C GLU A 188 17.99 0.16 -1.57
N PHE A 189 16.78 0.44 -1.10
CA PHE A 189 15.86 1.38 -1.73
C PHE A 189 16.48 2.80 -1.81
N ALA A 190 17.09 3.31 -0.73
CA ALA A 190 17.77 4.60 -0.73
C ALA A 190 18.93 4.65 -1.75
N GLN A 191 19.71 3.56 -1.89
CA GLN A 191 20.76 3.47 -2.90
C GLN A 191 20.18 3.44 -4.33
N LEU A 192 19.06 2.77 -4.52
CA LEU A 192 18.35 2.77 -5.81
C LEU A 192 17.82 4.17 -6.15
N VAL A 193 17.24 4.90 -5.19
CA VAL A 193 16.80 6.30 -5.37
C VAL A 193 17.97 7.19 -5.79
N LYS A 194 19.12 7.08 -5.11
CA LYS A 194 20.34 7.79 -5.49
C LYS A 194 20.77 7.44 -6.93
N SER A 195 20.82 6.16 -7.26
CA SER A 195 21.32 5.67 -8.55
C SER A 195 20.34 5.89 -9.73
N ALA A 196 19.06 6.13 -9.44
CA ALA A 196 18.03 6.35 -10.47
C ALA A 196 18.18 7.71 -11.19
N ASN A 197 18.83 8.69 -10.52
CA ASN A 197 19.08 10.03 -11.07
C ASN A 197 20.53 10.47 -10.78
N PRO A 198 21.51 9.89 -11.48
CA PRO A 198 22.93 10.15 -11.22
C PRO A 198 23.33 11.61 -11.44
N GLU A 199 22.61 12.32 -12.30
CA GLU A 199 22.80 13.74 -12.58
C GLU A 199 22.51 14.66 -11.38
N LYS A 200 21.73 14.19 -10.41
CA LYS A 200 21.37 14.97 -9.19
C LYS A 200 22.43 14.95 -8.10
N ASN A 201 23.45 14.10 -8.23
CA ASN A 201 24.57 13.98 -7.28
C ASN A 201 24.12 13.84 -5.80
N LEU A 202 23.07 13.03 -5.55
CA LEU A 202 22.48 12.84 -4.24
C LEU A 202 23.43 12.08 -3.30
N SER A 203 23.40 12.41 -2.01
CA SER A 203 24.07 11.65 -0.94
C SER A 203 23.03 10.84 -0.15
N VAL A 204 23.41 9.63 0.30
CA VAL A 204 22.65 8.87 1.30
C VAL A 204 23.35 9.04 2.64
N VAL A 205 22.62 9.56 3.62
CA VAL A 205 23.14 9.90 4.95
C VAL A 205 22.36 9.08 5.97
N PHE A 206 23.09 8.36 6.83
CA PHE A 206 22.52 7.67 7.98
C PHE A 206 22.64 8.59 9.19
N VAL A 207 21.49 8.94 9.79
CA VAL A 207 21.44 9.76 10.99
C VAL A 207 21.23 8.81 12.17
N HIS A 208 22.35 8.46 12.84
CA HIS A 208 22.25 7.76 14.12
C HIS A 208 21.93 8.78 15.21
N ARG A 209 20.78 8.71 15.84
CA ARG A 209 20.54 9.41 17.10
C ARG A 209 21.30 8.67 18.19
N LYS A 210 22.27 9.34 18.80
CA LYS A 210 23.23 8.75 19.77
C LYS A 210 22.59 8.23 21.06
N ASP A 211 21.34 8.60 21.34
CA ASP A 211 20.69 8.42 22.63
C ASP A 211 19.33 7.68 22.56
N GLU A 212 18.94 7.20 21.40
CA GLU A 212 17.76 6.35 21.29
C GLU A 212 18.24 4.90 21.15
N GLU A 213 17.93 4.06 22.15
CA GLU A 213 17.84 2.62 21.96
C GLU A 213 17.04 2.38 20.68
N GLU A 214 17.45 1.44 19.83
CA GLU A 214 16.65 1.08 18.64
C GLU A 214 15.21 0.97 19.12
N PRO A 215 14.25 1.69 18.49
CA PRO A 215 12.89 1.67 19.00
C PRO A 215 12.49 0.22 19.13
N GLU A 216 12.21 -0.19 20.38
CA GLU A 216 11.56 -1.48 20.62
C GLU A 216 10.42 -1.54 19.60
N PHE A 217 10.36 -2.64 18.87
CA PHE A 217 9.36 -2.88 17.87
C PHE A 217 7.99 -2.34 18.32
N SER A 218 7.53 -1.26 17.70
CA SER A 218 6.19 -0.75 17.97
C SER A 218 5.18 -1.67 17.30
N PRO A 219 4.21 -2.24 18.04
CA PRO A 219 3.14 -3.06 17.47
C PRO A 219 2.35 -2.36 16.36
N SER A 220 2.38 -1.02 16.34
CA SER A 220 1.72 -0.19 15.33
C SER A 220 2.53 -0.01 14.05
N SER A 221 3.85 -0.25 14.05
CA SER A 221 4.63 -0.25 12.83
C SER A 221 4.39 -1.55 12.07
N PRO A 222 3.85 -1.49 10.84
CA PRO A 222 3.68 -2.70 10.04
C PRO A 222 5.03 -3.36 9.85
N THR A 223 5.16 -4.58 10.33
CA THR A 223 6.36 -5.36 10.08
C THR A 223 6.58 -5.40 8.57
N PRO A 224 7.77 -5.01 8.07
CA PRO A 224 8.04 -5.06 6.65
C PRO A 224 8.08 -6.51 6.21
N TYR A 225 7.21 -6.89 5.30
CA TYR A 225 7.13 -8.24 4.78
C TYR A 225 7.24 -8.28 3.28
N VAL A 226 7.84 -9.34 2.81
CA VAL A 226 7.78 -9.73 1.40
C VAL A 226 6.45 -10.42 1.17
N LEU A 227 5.56 -9.81 0.41
CA LEU A 227 4.27 -10.41 0.08
C LEU A 227 4.44 -11.50 -0.97
N CYS A 228 3.86 -12.66 -0.71
CA CYS A 228 3.67 -13.72 -1.70
C CYS A 228 2.61 -13.27 -2.72
N ASN A 229 2.89 -13.40 -4.01
CA ASN A 229 1.97 -13.00 -5.09
C ASN A 229 1.58 -14.17 -6.01
N ASP A 230 1.79 -15.42 -5.58
CA ASP A 230 1.51 -16.60 -6.40
C ASP A 230 0.04 -16.70 -6.79
N LYS A 231 -0.86 -16.28 -5.88
CA LYS A 231 -2.28 -16.31 -6.12
C LYS A 231 -2.71 -15.38 -7.25
N ILE A 232 -2.21 -14.14 -7.28
CA ILE A 232 -2.52 -13.21 -8.38
C ILE A 232 -1.85 -13.60 -9.69
N LYS A 233 -0.66 -14.21 -9.64
CA LYS A 233 -0.02 -14.77 -10.84
C LYS A 233 -0.87 -15.84 -11.50
N SER A 234 -1.63 -16.62 -10.73
CA SER A 234 -2.57 -17.60 -11.29
C SER A 234 -3.69 -16.98 -12.13
N LEU A 235 -3.95 -15.66 -11.95
CA LEU A 235 -4.87 -14.88 -12.79
C LEU A 235 -4.20 -14.30 -14.05
N GLY A 236 -2.88 -14.55 -14.25
CA GLY A 236 -2.11 -14.05 -15.38
C GLY A 236 -1.30 -12.78 -15.09
N PHE A 237 -1.37 -12.23 -13.87
CA PHE A 237 -0.60 -11.04 -13.50
C PHE A 237 0.90 -11.27 -13.60
N SER A 238 1.58 -10.32 -14.23
CA SER A 238 3.03 -10.26 -14.32
C SER A 238 3.49 -8.80 -14.31
N PRO A 239 4.18 -8.33 -13.25
CA PRO A 239 4.67 -6.97 -13.17
C PRO A 239 5.74 -6.72 -14.25
N LYS A 240 5.64 -5.59 -14.95
CA LYS A 240 6.49 -5.24 -16.09
C LYS A 240 7.52 -4.17 -15.75
N THR A 241 7.30 -3.40 -14.69
CA THR A 241 8.16 -2.26 -14.33
C THR A 241 9.24 -2.71 -13.34
N THR A 242 10.50 -2.50 -13.70
CA THR A 242 11.61 -2.75 -12.76
C THR A 242 11.54 -1.75 -11.60
N LEU A 243 12.05 -2.14 -10.42
CA LEU A 243 12.07 -1.24 -9.25
C LEU A 243 12.79 0.07 -9.56
N LYS A 244 13.93 0.01 -10.25
CA LYS A 244 14.70 1.19 -10.63
C LYS A 244 13.93 2.13 -11.56
N ASP A 245 13.24 1.60 -12.57
CA ASP A 245 12.41 2.40 -13.47
C ASP A 245 11.20 2.98 -12.75
N GLY A 246 10.56 2.21 -11.86
CA GLY A 246 9.49 2.67 -11.00
C GLY A 246 9.92 3.86 -10.13
N ILE A 247 11.07 3.76 -9.47
CA ILE A 247 11.65 4.84 -8.67
C ILE A 247 11.90 6.08 -9.55
N LYS A 248 12.57 5.93 -10.70
CA LYS A 248 12.87 7.04 -11.62
C LYS A 248 11.60 7.77 -12.05
N ARG A 249 10.58 7.00 -12.47
CA ARG A 249 9.27 7.55 -12.87
C ARG A 249 8.55 8.22 -11.69
N SER A 250 8.65 7.67 -10.48
CA SER A 250 8.04 8.25 -9.28
C SER A 250 8.66 9.61 -8.94
N ILE A 251 9.99 9.73 -8.98
CA ILE A 251 10.68 11.00 -8.76
C ILE A 251 10.21 12.04 -9.79
N ARG A 252 10.22 11.68 -11.08
CA ARG A 252 9.78 12.59 -12.14
C ARG A 252 8.31 13.03 -12.01
N ALA A 253 7.42 12.09 -11.68
CA ALA A 253 6.00 12.40 -11.46
C ALA A 253 5.80 13.32 -10.25
N THR A 254 6.59 13.15 -9.19
CA THR A 254 6.57 14.01 -8.00
C THR A 254 7.02 15.44 -8.34
N GLU A 255 8.09 15.60 -9.13
CA GLU A 255 8.56 16.90 -9.64
C GLU A 255 7.47 17.61 -10.44
N LEU A 256 6.89 16.93 -11.43
CA LEU A 256 5.84 17.50 -12.29
C LEU A 256 4.60 17.91 -11.47
N ARG A 257 4.19 17.10 -10.50
CA ARG A 257 3.07 17.42 -9.60
C ARG A 257 3.34 18.69 -8.80
N ALA A 258 4.57 18.89 -8.33
CA ALA A 258 4.97 20.09 -7.61
C ALA A 258 5.00 21.33 -8.52
N GLU A 259 5.48 21.20 -9.75
CA GLU A 259 5.47 22.27 -10.75
C GLU A 259 4.03 22.73 -11.07
N LEU A 260 3.12 21.76 -11.31
CA LEU A 260 1.72 22.05 -11.61
C LEU A 260 0.96 22.75 -10.46
N ARG A 261 1.31 22.44 -9.19
CA ARG A 261 0.74 23.12 -8.03
C ARG A 261 1.23 24.57 -7.85
N ARG A 262 2.39 24.94 -8.41
CA ARG A 262 2.92 26.32 -8.36
C ARG A 262 2.30 27.22 -9.43
N ILE A 263 1.68 26.65 -10.44
CA ILE A 263 1.07 27.39 -11.57
C ILE A 263 -0.42 27.72 -11.26
N LYS A 264 -1.01 27.03 -10.29
CA LYS A 264 -2.37 27.33 -9.78
C LYS A 264 -2.31 28.27 -8.58
#